data_b206618966ba7a49055709216999f2a6
#
_entry.id   b206618966ba7a49055709216999f2a6
#
_cell.length_a   1.000
_cell.length_b   1.000
_cell.length_c   1.000
_cell.angle_alpha   90.00
_cell.angle_beta   90.00
_cell.angle_gamma   90.00
#
_symmetry.space_group_name_H-M   'P 1'
#
loop_
_entity.id
_entity.type
_entity.pdbx_description
1 polymer ?
#
loop_
_entity_poly.entity_id
_entity_poly.type
_entity_poly.pdbx_seq_one_letter_code
_entity_poly.pdbx_strand_id
1 'polypeptide(L)'
;MEKNKLTIGSYYLAPYASTPEHVRDLAQCGIDVVVNMRNDRAALDLLAQNGVSAIVSGIIPGWFGGDGSNAGTMSEQNPLEKYEVAAERFEDHPAIIGIDAGDEPSSLDFPHYGKAIDVIHRRFPGKFAYLNIYPSYAVKGSNMPEEIAAQLGAVSYHEYIERYVRSVDTPYICF
;
A
#
# COMPACT_ATOMS: atom_id res chain seq x y z
N MET A 1 -6.33 2.18 15.33
CA MET A 1 -5.48 3.33 15.79
C MET A 1 -6.28 4.23 16.69
N GLU A 2 -5.69 4.65 17.80
CA GLU A 2 -6.33 5.64 18.68
C GLU A 2 -6.40 7.00 17.96
N LYS A 3 -7.59 7.60 17.92
CA LYS A 3 -7.85 8.84 17.16
C LYS A 3 -7.02 10.08 17.56
N ASN A 4 -6.29 10.02 18.67
CA ASN A 4 -5.56 11.16 19.23
C ASN A 4 -4.04 10.90 19.40
N LYS A 5 -3.51 9.82 18.83
CA LYS A 5 -2.09 9.49 18.87
C LYS A 5 -1.47 9.67 17.50
N LEU A 6 -0.37 10.43 17.41
CA LEU A 6 0.49 10.42 16.23
C LEU A 6 1.10 9.02 16.06
N THR A 7 0.89 8.41 14.92
CA THR A 7 1.49 7.11 14.57
C THR A 7 2.70 7.38 13.67
N ILE A 8 3.87 6.89 14.08
CA ILE A 8 5.12 7.06 13.32
C ILE A 8 5.42 5.77 12.58
N GLY A 9 5.52 5.87 11.25
CA GLY A 9 5.82 4.75 10.37
C GLY A 9 7.26 4.77 9.88
N SER A 10 7.83 3.58 9.67
CA SER A 10 9.04 3.36 8.88
C SER A 10 8.65 2.66 7.59
N TYR A 11 9.26 3.04 6.47
CA TYR A 11 9.07 2.36 5.22
C TYR A 11 10.14 1.28 5.06
N TYR A 12 9.69 0.01 4.96
CA TYR A 12 10.51 -1.18 4.75
C TYR A 12 11.47 -1.51 5.91
N LEU A 13 11.50 -2.76 6.31
CA LEU A 13 12.51 -3.35 7.18
C LEU A 13 13.33 -4.37 6.39
N ALA A 14 14.58 -4.05 6.16
CA ALA A 14 15.47 -4.91 5.39
C ALA A 14 15.69 -6.27 6.11
N PRO A 15 15.88 -7.38 5.36
CA PRO A 15 16.08 -8.70 5.97
C PRO A 15 17.21 -8.75 7.01
N TYR A 16 18.33 -8.06 6.74
CA TYR A 16 19.45 -8.00 7.67
C TYR A 16 19.14 -7.22 8.96
N ALA A 17 18.11 -6.36 8.93
CA ALA A 17 17.65 -5.59 10.08
C ALA A 17 16.47 -6.27 10.82
N SER A 18 16.00 -7.42 10.35
CA SER A 18 14.97 -8.22 11.01
C SER A 18 15.59 -9.08 12.13
N THR A 19 16.28 -8.44 13.08
CA THR A 19 16.90 -9.07 14.24
C THR A 19 16.28 -8.54 15.54
N PRO A 20 16.34 -9.30 16.64
CA PRO A 20 15.80 -8.85 17.94
C PRO A 20 16.36 -7.50 18.39
N GLU A 21 17.63 -7.23 18.11
CA GLU A 21 18.30 -5.98 18.47
C GLU A 21 17.74 -4.79 17.67
N HIS A 22 17.78 -4.89 16.34
CA HIS A 22 17.31 -3.80 15.47
C HIS A 22 15.81 -3.52 15.63
N VAL A 23 14.98 -4.55 15.80
CA VAL A 23 13.53 -4.34 16.01
C VAL A 23 13.26 -3.67 17.36
N ARG A 24 14.02 -4.04 18.42
CA ARG A 24 13.94 -3.33 19.70
C ARG A 24 14.36 -1.87 19.57
N ASP A 25 15.46 -1.58 18.88
CA ASP A 25 15.95 -0.22 18.67
C ASP A 25 14.94 0.61 17.85
N LEU A 26 14.33 0.01 16.81
CA LEU A 26 13.26 0.62 16.03
C LEU A 26 12.06 1.01 16.91
N ALA A 27 11.63 0.11 17.80
CA ALA A 27 10.55 0.41 18.76
C ALA A 27 10.94 1.51 19.75
N GLN A 28 12.20 1.50 20.26
CA GLN A 28 12.72 2.54 21.14
C GLN A 28 12.84 3.91 20.46
N CYS A 29 13.05 3.96 19.15
CA CYS A 29 12.96 5.19 18.37
C CYS A 29 11.53 5.72 18.20
N GLY A 30 10.52 5.02 18.71
CA GLY A 30 9.13 5.43 18.66
C GLY A 30 8.42 5.06 17.35
N ILE A 31 8.94 4.10 16.59
CA ILE A 31 8.27 3.59 15.40
C ILE A 31 7.12 2.68 15.83
N ASP A 32 5.91 3.01 15.40
CA ASP A 32 4.68 2.27 15.71
C ASP A 32 4.33 1.24 14.63
N VAL A 33 4.74 1.50 13.37
CA VAL A 33 4.39 0.65 12.23
C VAL A 33 5.51 0.57 11.18
N VAL A 34 5.70 -0.62 10.61
CA VAL A 34 6.53 -0.82 9.42
C VAL A 34 5.62 -1.01 8.22
N VAL A 35 5.75 -0.12 7.23
CA VAL A 35 5.02 -0.19 5.95
C VAL A 35 5.84 -0.97 4.93
N ASN A 36 5.19 -1.58 3.96
CA ASN A 36 5.80 -2.44 2.94
C ASN A 36 6.69 -3.54 3.54
N MET A 37 6.22 -4.11 4.66
CA MET A 37 6.91 -5.21 5.33
C MET A 37 6.69 -6.51 4.56
N ARG A 38 7.74 -7.29 4.38
CA ARG A 38 7.58 -8.64 3.83
C ARG A 38 6.77 -9.51 4.78
N ASN A 39 5.95 -10.40 4.23
CA ASN A 39 5.23 -11.41 5.00
C ASN A 39 6.18 -12.53 5.46
N ASP A 40 7.04 -12.20 6.42
CA ASP A 40 8.02 -13.09 7.06
C ASP A 40 7.59 -13.33 8.52
N ARG A 41 7.21 -14.55 8.84
CA ARG A 41 6.66 -14.91 10.15
C ARG A 41 7.59 -14.55 11.29
N ALA A 42 8.88 -14.87 11.16
CA ALA A 42 9.85 -14.62 12.23
C ALA A 42 10.04 -13.12 12.48
N ALA A 43 10.09 -12.31 11.42
CA ALA A 43 10.17 -10.87 11.53
C ALA A 43 8.88 -10.25 12.12
N LEU A 44 7.70 -10.75 11.74
CA LEU A 44 6.42 -10.34 12.32
C LEU A 44 6.33 -10.69 13.82
N ASP A 45 6.82 -11.86 14.24
CA ASP A 45 6.89 -12.22 15.66
C ASP A 45 7.75 -11.23 16.46
N LEU A 46 8.89 -10.81 15.90
CA LEU A 46 9.75 -9.80 16.52
C LEU A 46 9.07 -8.43 16.63
N LEU A 47 8.37 -7.99 15.58
CA LEU A 47 7.59 -6.76 15.60
C LEU A 47 6.51 -6.82 16.69
N ALA A 48 5.72 -7.90 16.75
CA ALA A 48 4.68 -8.10 17.75
C ALA A 48 5.22 -8.06 19.19
N GLN A 49 6.36 -8.73 19.45
CA GLN A 49 7.02 -8.76 20.75
C GLN A 49 7.47 -7.37 21.22
N ASN A 50 7.73 -6.46 20.29
CA ASN A 50 8.15 -5.09 20.57
C ASN A 50 7.01 -4.06 20.41
N GLY A 51 5.77 -4.49 20.23
CA GLY A 51 4.61 -3.60 20.10
C GLY A 51 4.57 -2.80 18.79
N VAL A 52 5.31 -3.24 17.78
CA VAL A 52 5.35 -2.62 16.44
C VAL A 52 4.40 -3.37 15.51
N SER A 53 3.60 -2.62 14.77
CA SER A 53 2.67 -3.17 13.78
C SER A 53 3.30 -3.24 12.39
N ALA A 54 2.65 -3.94 11.46
CA ALA A 54 3.09 -4.06 10.08
C ALA A 54 1.94 -3.84 9.08
N ILE A 55 2.24 -3.18 7.97
CA ILE A 55 1.49 -3.22 6.73
C ILE A 55 2.31 -4.09 5.78
N VAL A 56 1.76 -5.24 5.39
CA VAL A 56 2.54 -6.28 4.70
C VAL A 56 2.31 -6.29 3.21
N SER A 57 3.41 -6.47 2.47
CA SER A 57 3.43 -6.65 1.01
C SER A 57 3.50 -8.12 0.61
N GLY A 58 3.21 -8.41 -0.66
CA GLY A 58 3.34 -9.75 -1.24
C GLY A 58 2.23 -10.74 -0.86
N ILE A 59 1.16 -10.28 -0.20
CA ILE A 59 -0.01 -11.11 0.12
C ILE A 59 -0.96 -11.18 -1.07
N ILE A 60 -1.16 -10.06 -1.74
CA ILE A 60 -1.98 -9.94 -2.93
C ILE A 60 -1.08 -9.62 -4.15
N PRO A 61 -1.57 -9.81 -5.38
CA PRO A 61 -0.82 -9.41 -6.56
C PRO A 61 -0.42 -7.95 -6.50
N GLY A 62 0.89 -7.67 -6.58
CA GLY A 62 1.40 -6.32 -6.71
C GLY A 62 1.12 -5.74 -8.09
N TRP A 63 1.02 -4.42 -8.18
CA TRP A 63 0.88 -3.69 -9.44
C TRP A 63 1.72 -2.41 -9.43
N PHE A 64 2.49 -2.23 -10.47
CA PHE A 64 3.26 -1.03 -10.74
C PHE A 64 2.79 -0.46 -12.07
N GLY A 65 1.90 0.51 -12.02
CA GLY A 65 1.35 1.18 -13.20
C GLY A 65 2.14 2.39 -13.66
N GLY A 66 3.22 2.72 -12.95
CA GLY A 66 3.94 3.98 -13.08
C GLY A 66 4.85 4.13 -14.28
N ASP A 67 5.12 3.10 -15.06
CA ASP A 67 5.97 3.17 -16.25
C ASP A 67 5.21 3.55 -17.54
N GLY A 68 3.95 3.95 -17.41
CA GLY A 68 3.10 4.44 -18.50
C GLY A 68 2.65 3.38 -19.50
N SER A 69 3.50 2.40 -19.83
CA SER A 69 3.18 1.34 -20.79
C SER A 69 2.14 0.35 -20.27
N ASN A 70 2.08 0.19 -18.95
CA ASN A 70 1.15 -0.70 -18.27
C ASN A 70 -0.10 0.03 -17.73
N ALA A 71 -0.18 1.35 -17.86
CA ALA A 71 -1.29 2.15 -17.38
C ALA A 71 -2.62 1.67 -17.96
N GLY A 72 -3.59 1.37 -17.09
CA GLY A 72 -4.92 0.90 -17.48
C GLY A 72 -5.03 -0.60 -17.78
N THR A 73 -3.95 -1.39 -17.63
CA THR A 73 -3.96 -2.83 -17.92
C THR A 73 -4.06 -3.74 -16.70
N MET A 74 -4.17 -3.16 -15.50
CA MET A 74 -4.21 -3.92 -14.25
C MET A 74 -5.30 -4.99 -14.23
N SER A 75 -6.48 -4.70 -14.76
CA SER A 75 -7.59 -5.65 -14.78
C SER A 75 -7.32 -6.89 -15.63
N GLU A 76 -6.49 -6.76 -16.67
CA GLU A 76 -6.07 -7.87 -17.53
C GLU A 76 -4.95 -8.68 -16.87
N GLN A 77 -3.97 -7.98 -16.30
CA GLN A 77 -2.79 -8.59 -15.68
C GLN A 77 -3.12 -9.24 -14.34
N ASN A 78 -3.96 -8.58 -13.53
CA ASN A 78 -4.37 -9.01 -12.21
C ASN A 78 -5.90 -9.00 -12.07
N PRO A 79 -6.63 -9.94 -12.66
CA PRO A 79 -8.07 -10.07 -12.50
C PRO A 79 -8.44 -10.35 -11.02
N LEU A 80 -9.66 -10.01 -10.61
CA LEU A 80 -10.10 -10.07 -9.21
C LEU A 80 -9.98 -11.46 -8.60
N GLU A 81 -10.09 -12.51 -9.40
CA GLU A 81 -9.92 -13.91 -8.98
C GLU A 81 -8.53 -14.17 -8.39
N LYS A 82 -7.49 -13.49 -8.88
CA LYS A 82 -6.14 -13.61 -8.29
C LYS A 82 -6.10 -13.05 -6.87
N TYR A 83 -6.82 -11.96 -6.59
CA TYR A 83 -6.92 -11.38 -5.26
C TYR A 83 -7.69 -12.29 -4.30
N GLU A 84 -8.79 -12.89 -4.76
CA GLU A 84 -9.57 -13.85 -3.96
C GLU A 84 -8.72 -15.07 -3.59
N VAL A 85 -8.02 -15.67 -4.56
CA VAL A 85 -7.13 -16.82 -4.33
C VAL A 85 -5.97 -16.48 -3.40
N ALA A 86 -5.38 -15.29 -3.55
CA ALA A 86 -4.30 -14.85 -2.68
C ALA A 86 -4.80 -14.64 -1.24
N ALA A 87 -5.99 -14.06 -1.08
CA ALA A 87 -6.62 -13.85 0.21
C ALA A 87 -6.96 -15.16 0.94
N GLU A 88 -7.35 -16.22 0.23
CA GLU A 88 -7.61 -17.54 0.82
C GLU A 88 -6.36 -18.21 1.42
N ARG A 89 -5.19 -17.87 0.92
CA ARG A 89 -3.90 -18.45 1.36
C ARG A 89 -3.23 -17.64 2.46
N PHE A 90 -3.81 -16.51 2.82
CA PHE A 90 -3.23 -15.63 3.81
C PHE A 90 -3.39 -16.18 5.23
N GLU A 91 -2.28 -16.30 5.93
CA GLU A 91 -2.24 -16.57 7.36
C GLU A 91 -2.13 -15.26 8.14
N ASP A 92 -3.13 -14.95 8.93
CA ASP A 92 -3.14 -13.73 9.74
C ASP A 92 -2.08 -13.76 10.86
N HIS A 93 -1.65 -12.57 11.25
CA HIS A 93 -0.70 -12.38 12.33
C HIS A 93 -1.06 -11.13 13.15
N PRO A 94 -0.93 -11.16 14.50
CA PRO A 94 -1.31 -10.02 15.35
C PRO A 94 -0.56 -8.72 15.08
N ALA A 95 0.66 -8.78 14.54
CA ALA A 95 1.37 -7.58 14.11
C ALA A 95 0.79 -6.92 12.86
N ILE A 96 0.03 -7.66 12.03
CA ILE A 96 -0.46 -7.16 10.74
C ILE A 96 -1.70 -6.31 10.96
N ILE A 97 -1.61 -5.02 10.64
CA ILE A 97 -2.72 -4.06 10.69
C ILE A 97 -3.21 -3.67 9.30
N GLY A 98 -2.46 -3.99 8.25
CA GLY A 98 -2.83 -3.64 6.87
C GLY A 98 -2.14 -4.50 5.82
N ILE A 99 -2.71 -4.46 4.63
CA ILE A 99 -2.23 -5.13 3.42
C ILE A 99 -1.81 -4.05 2.43
N ASP A 100 -0.60 -4.17 1.91
CA ASP A 100 -0.10 -3.30 0.85
C ASP A 100 -0.78 -3.68 -0.47
N ALA A 101 -1.55 -2.75 -1.02
CA ALA A 101 -2.32 -2.95 -2.24
C ALA A 101 -1.55 -2.50 -3.50
N GLY A 102 -0.50 -1.69 -3.35
CA GLY A 102 0.31 -1.24 -4.48
C GLY A 102 0.97 0.11 -4.27
N ASP A 103 1.74 0.51 -5.27
CA ASP A 103 2.58 1.70 -5.25
C ASP A 103 2.44 2.47 -6.56
N GLU A 104 2.20 3.77 -6.46
CA GLU A 104 2.15 4.77 -7.53
C GLU A 104 1.39 4.32 -8.80
N PRO A 105 0.14 3.85 -8.70
CA PRO A 105 -0.60 3.39 -9.87
C PRO A 105 -1.09 4.55 -10.75
N SER A 106 -1.31 4.26 -12.03
CA SER A 106 -2.05 5.15 -12.92
C SER A 106 -3.51 5.30 -12.50
N SER A 107 -4.07 6.49 -12.69
CA SER A 107 -5.51 6.74 -12.46
C SER A 107 -6.42 5.91 -13.38
N LEU A 108 -5.90 5.39 -14.47
CA LEU A 108 -6.62 4.48 -15.36
C LEU A 108 -6.91 3.12 -14.70
N ASP A 109 -6.11 2.74 -13.71
CA ASP A 109 -6.26 1.50 -12.96
C ASP A 109 -7.12 1.66 -11.67
N PHE A 110 -7.43 2.88 -11.23
CA PHE A 110 -8.22 3.13 -10.02
C PHE A 110 -9.58 2.42 -9.97
N PRO A 111 -10.36 2.32 -11.06
CA PRO A 111 -11.61 1.56 -11.02
C PRO A 111 -11.41 0.07 -10.70
N HIS A 112 -10.29 -0.51 -11.09
CA HIS A 112 -9.95 -1.89 -10.75
C HIS A 112 -9.38 -1.99 -9.34
N TYR A 113 -8.55 -1.02 -8.92
CA TYR A 113 -8.07 -0.92 -7.54
C TYR A 113 -9.22 -0.83 -6.54
N GLY A 114 -10.26 -0.04 -6.81
CA GLY A 114 -11.44 0.02 -5.96
C GLY A 114 -12.01 -1.36 -5.69
N LYS A 115 -12.21 -2.15 -6.74
CA LYS A 115 -12.72 -3.54 -6.62
C LYS A 115 -11.74 -4.47 -5.88
N ALA A 116 -10.43 -4.33 -6.11
CA ALA A 116 -9.39 -5.12 -5.42
C ALA A 116 -9.36 -4.77 -3.92
N ILE A 117 -9.51 -3.49 -3.57
CA ILE A 117 -9.59 -3.02 -2.18
C ILE A 117 -10.86 -3.52 -1.50
N ASP A 118 -11.99 -3.59 -2.20
CA ASP A 118 -13.21 -4.22 -1.69
C ASP A 118 -12.99 -5.70 -1.35
N VAL A 119 -12.20 -6.42 -2.15
CA VAL A 119 -11.79 -7.80 -1.80
C VAL A 119 -10.99 -7.82 -0.51
N ILE A 120 -10.02 -6.92 -0.36
CA ILE A 120 -9.20 -6.82 0.86
C ILE A 120 -10.09 -6.54 2.08
N HIS A 121 -10.94 -5.54 2.04
CA HIS A 121 -11.82 -5.19 3.16
C HIS A 121 -12.76 -6.32 3.55
N ARG A 122 -13.28 -7.05 2.57
CA ARG A 122 -14.17 -8.19 2.80
C ARG A 122 -13.45 -9.39 3.38
N ARG A 123 -12.22 -9.67 2.90
CA ARG A 123 -11.43 -10.84 3.30
C ARG A 123 -10.63 -10.59 4.58
N PHE A 124 -10.24 -9.35 4.84
CA PHE A 124 -9.42 -8.94 6.00
C PHE A 124 -10.13 -7.84 6.81
N PRO A 125 -11.26 -8.14 7.44
CA PRO A 125 -12.02 -7.13 8.16
C PRO A 125 -11.16 -6.49 9.27
N GLY A 126 -11.18 -5.15 9.32
CA GLY A 126 -10.43 -4.36 10.28
C GLY A 126 -8.97 -4.08 9.92
N LYS A 127 -8.48 -4.57 8.78
CA LYS A 127 -7.15 -4.23 8.26
C LYS A 127 -7.21 -3.12 7.24
N PHE A 128 -6.13 -2.32 7.17
CA PHE A 128 -5.99 -1.28 6.15
C PHE A 128 -5.70 -1.93 4.78
N ALA A 129 -6.30 -1.40 3.72
CA ALA A 129 -5.83 -1.60 2.36
C ALA A 129 -4.94 -0.41 2.00
N TYR A 130 -3.62 -0.56 2.16
CA TYR A 130 -2.66 0.50 1.94
C TYR A 130 -2.35 0.62 0.44
N LEU A 131 -2.65 1.77 -0.15
CA LEU A 131 -2.29 2.11 -1.52
C LEU A 131 -1.54 3.44 -1.51
N ASN A 132 -0.25 3.40 -1.85
CA ASN A 132 0.54 4.59 -2.03
C ASN A 132 0.27 5.19 -3.40
N ILE A 133 -0.13 6.45 -3.47
CA ILE A 133 -0.39 7.15 -4.73
C ILE A 133 0.71 8.17 -5.01
N TYR A 134 0.81 8.62 -6.26
CA TYR A 134 1.78 9.64 -6.65
C TYR A 134 1.67 10.90 -5.79
N PRO A 135 2.78 11.43 -5.29
CA PRO A 135 2.79 12.69 -4.57
C PRO A 135 2.66 13.88 -5.53
N SER A 136 2.22 15.02 -4.99
CA SER A 136 2.00 16.24 -5.79
C SER A 136 3.25 16.77 -6.49
N TYR A 137 4.44 16.47 -5.99
CA TYR A 137 5.69 16.89 -6.63
C TYR A 137 6.01 16.11 -7.91
N ALA A 138 5.34 14.98 -8.17
CA ALA A 138 5.41 14.31 -9.47
C ALA A 138 4.97 15.25 -10.61
N VAL A 139 4.17 16.26 -10.27
CA VAL A 139 3.71 17.30 -11.19
C VAL A 139 4.36 18.63 -10.81
N LYS A 140 5.41 19.04 -11.51
CA LYS A 140 6.06 20.33 -11.29
C LYS A 140 5.45 21.42 -12.17
N GLY A 141 4.71 22.33 -11.53
CA GLY A 141 4.17 23.54 -12.19
C GLY A 141 2.95 23.28 -13.07
N SER A 142 2.63 24.27 -13.92
CA SER A 142 1.47 24.23 -14.83
C SER A 142 1.69 23.37 -16.08
N ASN A 143 2.94 23.01 -16.39
CA ASN A 143 3.29 22.20 -17.53
C ASN A 143 3.73 20.81 -17.03
N MET A 144 2.80 19.85 -17.05
CA MET A 144 3.11 18.46 -16.77
C MET A 144 3.88 17.86 -17.97
N PRO A 145 5.08 17.29 -17.77
CA PRO A 145 5.74 16.53 -18.83
C PRO A 145 4.86 15.40 -19.35
N GLU A 146 4.91 15.14 -20.65
CA GLU A 146 4.10 14.12 -21.30
C GLU A 146 4.28 12.73 -20.65
N GLU A 147 5.50 12.40 -20.27
CA GLU A 147 5.83 11.15 -19.57
C GLU A 147 5.11 11.02 -18.23
N ILE A 148 5.08 12.12 -17.46
CA ILE A 148 4.38 12.14 -16.15
C ILE A 148 2.86 12.07 -16.35
N ALA A 149 2.32 12.75 -17.36
CA ALA A 149 0.90 12.66 -17.71
C ALA A 149 0.52 11.22 -18.10
N ALA A 150 1.38 10.53 -18.85
CA ALA A 150 1.18 9.14 -19.22
C ALA A 150 1.20 8.20 -18.00
N GLN A 151 2.13 8.39 -17.07
CA GLN A 151 2.20 7.64 -15.82
C GLN A 151 0.96 7.87 -14.94
N LEU A 152 0.61 9.13 -14.69
CA LEU A 152 -0.58 9.49 -13.91
C LEU A 152 -1.89 9.02 -14.56
N GLY A 153 -1.92 8.92 -15.89
CA GLY A 153 -3.13 8.66 -16.65
C GLY A 153 -4.18 9.78 -16.52
N ALA A 154 -3.73 11.01 -16.23
CA ALA A 154 -4.56 12.18 -16.01
C ALA A 154 -3.85 13.44 -16.53
N VAL A 155 -4.60 14.47 -16.93
CA VAL A 155 -4.04 15.72 -17.46
C VAL A 155 -3.61 16.68 -16.35
N SER A 156 -3.95 16.39 -15.09
CA SER A 156 -3.54 17.18 -13.92
C SER A 156 -3.53 16.32 -12.66
N TYR A 157 -2.76 16.74 -11.65
CA TYR A 157 -2.76 16.10 -10.35
C TYR A 157 -4.14 16.18 -9.65
N HIS A 158 -4.86 17.27 -9.85
CA HIS A 158 -6.21 17.42 -9.34
C HIS A 158 -7.15 16.34 -9.90
N GLU A 159 -7.13 16.13 -11.21
CA GLU A 159 -7.90 15.06 -11.85
C GLU A 159 -7.49 13.67 -11.35
N TYR A 160 -6.18 13.44 -11.14
CA TYR A 160 -5.67 12.19 -10.59
C TYR A 160 -6.29 11.90 -9.22
N ILE A 161 -6.27 12.89 -8.30
CA ILE A 161 -6.88 12.76 -6.97
C ILE A 161 -8.42 12.60 -7.05
N GLU A 162 -9.10 13.36 -7.92
CA GLU A 162 -10.54 13.20 -8.11
C GLU A 162 -10.91 11.78 -8.56
N ARG A 163 -10.17 11.21 -9.50
CA ARG A 163 -10.36 9.84 -9.97
C ARG A 163 -10.14 8.83 -8.84
N TYR A 164 -9.11 9.04 -8.01
CA TYR A 164 -8.85 8.22 -6.84
C TYR A 164 -10.05 8.21 -5.90
N VAL A 165 -10.47 9.39 -5.44
CA VAL A 165 -11.58 9.54 -4.48
C VAL A 165 -12.90 8.96 -5.00
N ARG A 166 -13.12 9.00 -6.32
CA ARG A 166 -14.33 8.43 -6.93
C ARG A 166 -14.29 6.90 -7.07
N SER A 167 -13.10 6.33 -7.15
CA SER A 167 -12.92 4.91 -7.49
C SER A 167 -12.53 4.05 -6.29
N VAL A 168 -11.85 4.65 -5.31
CA VAL A 168 -11.24 3.91 -4.19
C VAL A 168 -11.89 4.36 -2.90
N ASP A 169 -12.68 3.48 -2.29
CA ASP A 169 -13.36 3.74 -1.01
C ASP A 169 -12.41 3.41 0.15
N THR A 170 -11.57 4.38 0.52
CA THR A 170 -10.72 4.30 1.71
C THR A 170 -10.89 5.56 2.56
N PRO A 171 -10.85 5.46 3.91
CA PRO A 171 -10.97 6.61 4.80
C PRO A 171 -9.68 7.43 4.93
N TYR A 172 -8.64 7.12 4.16
CA TYR A 172 -7.32 7.75 4.19
C TYR A 172 -6.70 7.78 2.80
N ILE A 173 -5.78 8.72 2.59
CA ILE A 173 -4.96 8.85 1.38
C ILE A 173 -3.50 8.78 1.84
N CYS A 174 -2.68 8.01 1.11
CA CYS A 174 -1.24 7.91 1.29
C CYS A 174 -0.52 8.34 0.00
N PHE A 175 0.45 9.25 0.12
CA PHE A 175 1.27 9.75 -0.98
C PHE A 175 2.61 10.25 -0.49
#